data_fea2b49cb8c2dee1ee7125b5a62086ef
#
_entry.id   fea2b49cb8c2dee1ee7125b5a62086ef
#
_cell.length_a   1.000
_cell.length_b   1.000
_cell.length_c   1.000
_cell.angle_alpha   90.00
_cell.angle_beta   90.00
_cell.angle_gamma   90.00
#
_symmetry.space_group_name_H-M   'P 1'
#
loop_
_entity.id
_entity.type
_entity.pdbx_description
1 polymer ?
#
loop_
_entity_poly.entity_id
_entity_poly.type
_entity_poly.pdbx_seq_one_letter_code
_entity_poly.pdbx_strand_id
1 'polypeptide(L)'
;AEQPADVFDPAAALDALGGEALLKRLAGIFLGEEPNIRANLQRFALSPETLPELCPELRRQAHSLKNGAGMLHLESLRKASSDLEQAAASPAGQDFAALLRTTIEALERASAALRKHCGA
;
A
#
# COMPACT_ATOMS: atom_id res chain seq x y z
N ALA A 1 -16.92 -13.08 -7.44
CA ALA A 1 -15.91 -13.75 -6.64
C ALA A 1 -15.70 -13.01 -5.33
N GLU A 2 -15.50 -13.75 -4.26
CA GLU A 2 -15.25 -13.16 -2.96
C GLU A 2 -13.86 -12.53 -2.89
N GLN A 3 -13.78 -11.43 -2.13
CA GLN A 3 -12.54 -10.75 -1.88
C GLN A 3 -11.71 -11.55 -0.88
N PRO A 4 -10.45 -11.91 -1.16
CA PRO A 4 -9.61 -12.54 -0.16
C PRO A 4 -9.40 -11.62 1.06
N ALA A 5 -9.47 -12.21 2.26
CA ALA A 5 -9.31 -11.45 3.50
C ALA A 5 -7.93 -10.82 3.65
N ASP A 6 -6.89 -11.38 2.99
CA ASP A 6 -5.55 -10.82 3.00
C ASP A 6 -5.43 -9.58 2.11
N VAL A 7 -6.33 -9.41 1.13
CA VAL A 7 -6.40 -8.17 0.35
C VAL A 7 -7.11 -7.09 1.15
N PHE A 8 -8.29 -7.40 1.68
CA PHE A 8 -9.06 -6.50 2.53
C PHE A 8 -9.94 -7.33 3.46
N ASP A 9 -9.90 -6.99 4.75
CA ASP A 9 -10.74 -7.63 5.77
C ASP A 9 -11.71 -6.58 6.33
N PRO A 10 -12.90 -6.43 5.71
CA PRO A 10 -13.84 -5.41 6.16
C PRO A 10 -14.36 -5.63 7.58
N ALA A 11 -14.54 -6.88 7.99
CA ALA A 11 -15.02 -7.17 9.34
C ALA A 11 -14.01 -6.71 10.40
N ALA A 12 -12.73 -7.00 10.19
CA ALA A 12 -11.66 -6.56 11.08
C ALA A 12 -11.53 -5.03 11.09
N ALA A 13 -11.65 -4.40 9.93
CA ALA A 13 -11.59 -2.94 9.82
C ALA A 13 -12.76 -2.27 10.54
N LEU A 14 -13.97 -2.79 10.37
CA LEU A 14 -15.16 -2.27 11.04
C LEU A 14 -15.03 -2.38 12.56
N ASP A 15 -14.54 -3.50 13.04
CA ASP A 15 -14.34 -3.74 14.46
C ASP A 15 -13.30 -2.76 15.04
N ALA A 16 -12.17 -2.64 14.37
CA ALA A 16 -11.07 -1.78 14.81
C ALA A 16 -11.44 -0.29 14.79
N LEU A 17 -12.21 0.13 13.78
CA LEU A 17 -12.57 1.54 13.58
C LEU A 17 -13.89 1.94 14.24
N GLY A 18 -14.62 0.98 14.78
CA GLY A 18 -15.88 1.26 15.46
C GLY A 18 -17.06 1.55 14.56
N GLY A 19 -17.00 1.15 13.29
CA GLY A 19 -18.16 1.23 12.40
C GLY A 19 -17.87 1.69 10.98
N GLU A 20 -18.90 1.67 10.17
CA GLU A 20 -18.84 1.94 8.72
C GLU A 20 -18.48 3.40 8.41
N ALA A 21 -18.94 4.36 9.23
CA ALA A 21 -18.73 5.78 8.94
C ALA A 21 -17.25 6.14 8.90
N LEU A 22 -16.49 5.70 9.90
CA LEU A 22 -15.05 5.99 9.95
C LEU A 22 -14.33 5.21 8.86
N LEU A 23 -14.71 3.96 8.61
CA LEU A 23 -14.11 3.15 7.54
C LEU A 23 -14.27 3.85 6.20
N LYS A 24 -15.47 4.30 5.84
CA LYS A 24 -15.71 5.01 4.58
C LYS A 24 -14.90 6.28 4.47
N ARG A 25 -14.77 7.02 5.57
CA ARG A 25 -14.00 8.26 5.60
C ARG A 25 -12.51 8.00 5.33
N LEU A 26 -11.93 7.03 6.03
CA LEU A 26 -10.52 6.68 5.86
C LEU A 26 -10.26 6.06 4.50
N ALA A 27 -11.16 5.21 4.01
CA ALA A 27 -11.06 4.63 2.68
C ALA A 27 -11.10 5.72 1.60
N GLY A 28 -11.98 6.72 1.77
CA GLY A 28 -12.05 7.86 0.85
C GLY A 28 -10.76 8.65 0.78
N ILE A 29 -10.14 8.90 1.92
CA ILE A 29 -8.84 9.57 1.99
C ILE A 29 -7.77 8.74 1.28
N PHE A 30 -7.71 7.45 1.59
CA PHE A 30 -6.76 6.54 0.97
C PHE A 30 -6.93 6.49 -0.55
N LEU A 31 -8.16 6.33 -1.02
CA LEU A 31 -8.45 6.26 -2.45
C LEU A 31 -8.14 7.57 -3.16
N GLY A 32 -8.31 8.71 -2.49
CA GLY A 32 -7.94 10.01 -3.03
C GLY A 32 -6.44 10.17 -3.21
N GLU A 33 -5.64 9.55 -2.35
CA GLU A 33 -4.18 9.59 -2.43
C GLU A 33 -3.59 8.51 -3.34
N GLU A 34 -4.33 7.45 -3.63
CA GLU A 34 -3.84 6.28 -4.36
C GLU A 34 -3.18 6.60 -5.70
N PRO A 35 -3.75 7.48 -6.56
CA PRO A 35 -3.08 7.80 -7.83
C PRO A 35 -1.68 8.39 -7.64
N ASN A 36 -1.50 9.24 -6.65
CA ASN A 36 -0.19 9.83 -6.36
C ASN A 36 0.78 8.80 -5.79
N ILE A 37 0.31 7.95 -4.90
CA ILE A 37 1.12 6.87 -4.33
C ILE A 37 1.60 5.95 -5.46
N ARG A 38 0.69 5.52 -6.31
CA ARG A 38 1.02 4.63 -7.44
C ARG A 38 2.01 5.28 -8.40
N ALA A 39 1.79 6.56 -8.74
CA ALA A 39 2.69 7.30 -9.63
C ALA A 39 4.09 7.39 -9.04
N ASN A 40 4.22 7.63 -7.74
CA ASN A 40 5.51 7.69 -7.07
C ASN A 40 6.22 6.33 -7.08
N LEU A 41 5.50 5.25 -6.81
CA LEU A 41 6.09 3.90 -6.86
C LEU A 41 6.55 3.56 -8.28
N GLN A 42 5.77 3.93 -9.29
CA GLN A 42 6.13 3.72 -10.70
C GLN A 42 7.37 4.54 -11.08
N ARG A 43 7.49 5.77 -10.57
CA ARG A 43 8.66 6.61 -10.81
C ARG A 43 9.93 5.96 -10.27
N PHE A 44 9.90 5.39 -9.07
CA PHE A 44 11.05 4.66 -8.53
C PHE A 44 11.42 3.47 -9.41
N ALA A 45 10.43 2.76 -9.95
CA ALA A 45 10.66 1.59 -10.79
C ALA A 45 11.29 1.95 -12.14
N LEU A 46 11.07 3.17 -12.65
CA LEU A 46 11.59 3.61 -13.93
C LEU A 46 13.04 4.10 -13.89
N SER A 47 13.61 4.29 -12.73
CA SER A 47 14.95 4.86 -12.57
C SER A 47 15.79 4.02 -11.61
N PRO A 48 16.07 2.75 -11.96
CA PRO A 48 16.78 1.85 -11.03
C PRO A 48 18.20 2.33 -10.69
N GLU A 49 18.86 3.06 -11.58
CA GLU A 49 20.20 3.57 -11.34
C GLU A 49 20.25 4.68 -10.28
N THR A 50 19.15 5.37 -10.05
CA THR A 50 19.07 6.43 -9.05
C THR A 50 18.45 5.94 -7.72
N LEU A 51 17.99 4.69 -7.68
CA LEU A 51 17.35 4.15 -6.48
C LEU A 51 18.20 4.24 -5.22
N PRO A 52 19.53 3.96 -5.25
CA PRO A 52 20.32 4.09 -4.04
C PRO A 52 20.25 5.47 -3.39
N GLU A 53 20.18 6.53 -4.20
CA GLU A 53 20.07 7.90 -3.71
C GLU A 53 18.65 8.22 -3.21
N LEU A 54 17.65 7.53 -3.76
CA LEU A 54 16.24 7.75 -3.43
C LEU A 54 15.72 6.85 -2.31
N CYS A 55 16.55 5.92 -1.80
CA CYS A 55 16.13 4.99 -0.76
C CYS A 55 15.59 5.66 0.51
N PRO A 56 16.14 6.78 1.01
CA PRO A 56 15.54 7.44 2.17
C PRO A 56 14.11 7.90 1.90
N GLU A 57 13.83 8.46 0.71
CA GLU A 57 12.49 8.87 0.33
C GLU A 57 11.56 7.66 0.14
N LEU A 58 12.04 6.64 -0.55
CA LEU A 58 11.30 5.40 -0.75
C LEU A 58 10.92 4.76 0.58
N ARG A 59 11.86 4.73 1.53
CA ARG A 59 11.61 4.21 2.87
C ARG A 59 10.48 4.95 3.57
N ARG A 60 10.47 6.29 3.50
CA ARG A 60 9.42 7.10 4.13
C ARG A 60 8.07 6.83 3.49
N GLN A 61 8.02 6.74 2.17
CA GLN A 61 6.76 6.49 1.46
C GLN A 61 6.23 5.08 1.76
N ALA A 62 7.11 4.08 1.77
CA ALA A 62 6.72 2.72 2.11
C ALA A 62 6.20 2.63 3.55
N HIS A 63 6.82 3.35 4.48
CA HIS A 63 6.39 3.41 5.88
C HIS A 63 4.98 4.00 6.00
N SER A 64 4.73 5.12 5.33
CA SER A 64 3.40 5.75 5.33
C SER A 64 2.34 4.83 4.72
N LEU A 65 2.68 4.17 3.62
CA LEU A 65 1.75 3.25 2.97
C LEU A 65 1.45 2.04 3.85
N LYS A 66 2.46 1.51 4.52
CA LYS A 66 2.30 0.40 5.48
C LYS A 66 1.31 0.80 6.59
N ASN A 67 1.45 2.00 7.14
CA ASN A 67 0.59 2.47 8.22
C ASN A 67 -0.85 2.65 7.74
N GLY A 68 -1.06 3.25 6.58
CA GLY A 68 -2.39 3.41 6.00
C GLY A 68 -3.06 2.06 5.72
N ALA A 69 -2.30 1.14 5.16
CA ALA A 69 -2.80 -0.21 4.89
C ALA A 69 -3.15 -0.96 6.18
N GLY A 70 -2.34 -0.78 7.22
CA GLY A 70 -2.61 -1.40 8.52
C GLY A 70 -3.91 -0.89 9.14
N MET A 71 -4.18 0.41 9.06
CA MET A 71 -5.41 1.01 9.58
C MET A 71 -6.66 0.48 8.89
N LEU A 72 -6.57 0.22 7.60
CA LEU A 72 -7.70 -0.25 6.80
C LEU A 72 -7.74 -1.78 6.66
N HIS A 73 -6.86 -2.48 7.33
CA HIS A 73 -6.75 -3.95 7.25
C HIS A 73 -6.58 -4.46 5.82
N LEU A 74 -5.67 -3.81 5.10
CA LEU A 74 -5.23 -4.22 3.76
C LEU A 74 -3.93 -5.00 3.93
N GLU A 75 -4.03 -6.26 4.36
CA GLU A 75 -2.89 -7.02 4.85
C GLU A 75 -1.83 -7.31 3.78
N SER A 76 -2.23 -7.67 2.56
CA SER A 76 -1.28 -7.89 1.47
C SER A 76 -0.48 -6.64 1.16
N LEU A 77 -1.16 -5.48 1.13
CA LEU A 77 -0.50 -4.21 0.88
C LEU A 77 0.40 -3.83 2.04
N ARG A 78 -0.05 -4.04 3.28
CA ARG A 78 0.75 -3.78 4.46
C ARG A 78 2.05 -4.58 4.43
N LYS A 79 1.97 -5.87 4.10
CA LYS A 79 3.13 -6.75 4.02
C LYS A 79 4.08 -6.32 2.91
N ALA A 80 3.57 -6.04 1.71
CA ALA A 80 4.39 -5.58 0.59
C ALA A 80 5.10 -4.27 0.93
N SER A 81 4.39 -3.34 1.55
CA SER A 81 4.95 -2.05 1.96
C SER A 81 6.02 -2.20 3.03
N SER A 82 5.81 -3.12 3.99
CA SER A 82 6.80 -3.43 5.02
C SER A 82 8.07 -4.01 4.42
N ASP A 83 7.94 -4.95 3.48
CA ASP A 83 9.08 -5.53 2.79
C ASP A 83 9.87 -4.48 2.00
N LEU A 84 9.16 -3.57 1.34
CA LEU A 84 9.77 -2.47 0.59
C LEU A 84 10.49 -1.50 1.52
N GLU A 85 9.91 -1.17 2.66
CA GLU A 85 10.52 -0.31 3.68
C GLU A 85 11.82 -0.91 4.19
N GLN A 86 11.80 -2.20 4.51
CA GLN A 86 12.99 -2.91 5.00
C GLN A 86 14.09 -2.97 3.96
N ALA A 87 13.72 -3.22 2.70
CA ALA A 87 14.68 -3.24 1.59
C ALA A 87 15.32 -1.87 1.39
N ALA A 88 14.55 -0.79 1.50
CA ALA A 88 15.07 0.57 1.36
C ALA A 88 16.01 0.95 2.51
N ALA A 89 15.82 0.34 3.69
CA ALA A 89 16.72 0.54 4.83
C ALA A 89 18.04 -0.21 4.67
N SER A 90 18.07 -1.29 3.90
CA SER A 90 19.26 -2.11 3.64
C SER A 90 19.31 -2.48 2.15
N PRO A 91 19.63 -1.51 1.28
CA PRO A 91 19.40 -1.67 -0.16
C PRO A 91 20.34 -2.61 -0.89
N ALA A 92 21.48 -2.96 -0.31
CA ALA A 92 22.46 -3.83 -0.99
C ALA A 92 21.85 -5.20 -1.29
N GLY A 93 21.91 -5.62 -2.54
CA GLY A 93 21.45 -6.95 -2.96
C GLY A 93 19.94 -7.09 -3.10
N GLN A 94 19.17 -6.01 -2.99
CA GLN A 94 17.72 -6.06 -3.08
C GLN A 94 17.23 -6.00 -4.53
N ASP A 95 16.19 -6.76 -4.83
CA ASP A 95 15.50 -6.70 -6.12
C ASP A 95 14.34 -5.69 -6.02
N PHE A 96 14.66 -4.41 -6.17
CA PHE A 96 13.66 -3.36 -6.07
C PHE A 96 12.61 -3.42 -7.19
N ALA A 97 12.97 -3.89 -8.37
CA ALA A 97 11.99 -4.03 -9.45
C ALA A 97 10.86 -4.99 -9.06
N ALA A 98 11.22 -6.13 -8.48
CA ALA A 98 10.23 -7.10 -8.00
C ALA A 98 9.44 -6.57 -6.81
N LEU A 99 10.10 -5.92 -5.85
CA LEU A 99 9.43 -5.37 -4.66
C LEU A 99 8.45 -4.26 -5.03
N LEU A 100 8.83 -3.37 -5.92
CA LEU A 100 7.97 -2.28 -6.38
C LEU A 100 6.78 -2.83 -7.16
N ARG A 101 7.00 -3.79 -8.05
CA ARG A 101 5.91 -4.42 -8.80
C ARG A 101 4.90 -5.08 -7.86
N THR A 102 5.37 -5.84 -6.88
CA THR A 102 4.51 -6.50 -5.90
C THR A 102 3.69 -5.47 -5.11
N THR A 103 4.32 -4.38 -4.71
CA THR A 103 3.64 -3.32 -3.95
C THR A 103 2.59 -2.62 -4.81
N ILE A 104 2.91 -2.30 -6.06
CA ILE A 104 1.96 -1.66 -6.98
C ILE A 104 0.75 -2.57 -7.23
N GLU A 105 0.99 -3.85 -7.47
CA GLU A 105 -0.11 -4.82 -7.67
C GLU A 105 -0.97 -4.94 -6.42
N ALA A 106 -0.37 -4.98 -5.24
CA ALA A 106 -1.09 -5.04 -3.98
C ALA A 106 -1.93 -3.77 -3.76
N LEU A 107 -1.38 -2.61 -4.11
CA LEU A 107 -2.08 -1.32 -4.03
C LEU A 107 -3.31 -1.31 -4.95
N GLU A 108 -3.16 -1.78 -6.18
CA GLU A 108 -4.26 -1.83 -7.14
C GLU A 108 -5.39 -2.73 -6.64
N ARG A 109 -5.06 -3.92 -6.13
CA ARG A 109 -6.05 -4.85 -5.60
C ARG A 109 -6.74 -4.30 -4.35
N ALA A 110 -5.98 -3.69 -3.45
CA ALA A 110 -6.52 -3.07 -2.24
C ALA A 110 -7.50 -1.95 -2.59
N SER A 111 -7.12 -1.10 -3.55
CA SER A 111 -7.97 0.02 -3.99
C SER A 111 -9.26 -0.47 -4.60
N ALA A 112 -9.20 -1.50 -5.45
CA ALA A 112 -10.39 -2.10 -6.03
C ALA A 112 -11.32 -2.69 -4.97
N ALA A 113 -10.75 -3.36 -3.96
CA ALA A 113 -11.52 -3.93 -2.86
C ALA A 113 -12.21 -2.85 -2.03
N LEU A 114 -11.51 -1.75 -1.73
CA LEU A 114 -12.10 -0.64 -0.99
C LEU A 114 -13.24 0.03 -1.77
N ARG A 115 -13.04 0.26 -3.07
CA ARG A 115 -14.10 0.84 -3.91
C ARG A 115 -15.34 -0.04 -3.94
N LYS A 116 -15.15 -1.34 -4.06
CA LYS A 116 -16.26 -2.30 -4.08
C LYS A 116 -17.02 -2.27 -2.76
N HIS A 117 -16.33 -2.26 -1.63
CA HIS A 117 -16.96 -2.25 -0.31
C HIS A 117 -17.65 -0.93 0.00
N CYS A 118 -17.00 0.19 -0.32
CA CYS A 118 -17.50 1.52 0.03
C CYS A 118 -18.43 2.14 -1.02
N GLY A 119 -18.61 1.51 -2.17
CA GLY A 119 -19.46 2.02 -3.23
C GLY A 119 -18.87 3.22 -3.97
N ALA A 120 -17.57 3.39 -3.92
CA ALA A 120 -16.88 4.52 -4.57
C ALA A 120 -16.41 4.17 -5.97
#